data_443a2b6837b368de1adad75e4311d2be
#
_entry.id   443a2b6837b368de1adad75e4311d2be
#
_cell.length_a   1.000
_cell.length_b   1.000
_cell.length_c   1.000
_cell.angle_alpha   90.00
_cell.angle_beta   90.00
_cell.angle_gamma   90.00
#
_symmetry.space_group_name_H-M   'P 1'
#
loop_
_entity.id
_entity.type
_entity.pdbx_description
1 polymer ?
#
loop_
_entity_poly.entity_id
_entity_poly.type
_entity_poly.pdbx_seq_one_letter_code
_entity_poly.pdbx_strand_id
1 'polypeptide(L)'
;MALRAPRPPHRATASGFTLIEVLLAFVVFALSFSVVMEIIAGSMRNTVRARQYTEVALITQSVMDRVGLDIPLKAGVSANGESGVYRWDLQISPFAGAADTARSVELEELTGINLLEVEFVITWGDSPHEHSDRFSTIKAVLADPAGTGA
;
A
#
# COMPACT_ATOMS: atom_id res chain seq x y z
N MET A 1 -47.12 -23.46 -75.34
CA MET A 1 -47.36 -23.42 -73.89
C MET A 1 -46.37 -24.39 -73.22
N ALA A 2 -45.21 -23.91 -72.76
CA ALA A 2 -44.13 -24.75 -72.23
C ALA A 2 -44.24 -24.82 -70.74
N LEU A 3 -44.49 -25.98 -70.19
CA LEU A 3 -44.51 -26.26 -68.71
C LEU A 3 -43.10 -26.26 -68.16
N ARG A 4 -42.82 -25.28 -67.34
CA ARG A 4 -41.54 -25.17 -66.58
C ARG A 4 -41.54 -26.17 -65.41
N ALA A 5 -40.66 -27.15 -65.47
CA ALA A 5 -40.48 -28.14 -64.39
C ALA A 5 -40.03 -27.50 -63.10
N PRO A 6 -40.54 -27.94 -61.91
CA PRO A 6 -40.12 -27.42 -60.65
C PRO A 6 -38.68 -27.87 -60.31
N ARG A 7 -37.84 -26.90 -59.84
CA ARG A 7 -36.49 -27.18 -59.34
C ARG A 7 -36.59 -28.00 -58.09
N PRO A 8 -35.76 -29.05 -57.89
CA PRO A 8 -35.72 -29.80 -56.64
C PRO A 8 -35.15 -28.95 -55.51
N PRO A 9 -35.64 -29.11 -54.25
CA PRO A 9 -35.14 -28.40 -53.14
C PRO A 9 -33.71 -28.84 -52.86
N HIS A 10 -32.80 -27.87 -52.72
CA HIS A 10 -31.43 -28.13 -52.23
C HIS A 10 -31.49 -28.70 -50.82
N ARG A 11 -31.18 -29.97 -50.64
CA ARG A 11 -30.95 -30.57 -49.33
C ARG A 11 -29.69 -29.94 -48.75
N ALA A 12 -29.85 -29.08 -47.76
CA ALA A 12 -28.75 -28.64 -46.89
C ALA A 12 -28.20 -29.89 -46.21
N THR A 13 -26.96 -30.24 -46.49
CA THR A 13 -26.22 -31.29 -45.76
C THR A 13 -25.94 -30.74 -44.36
N ALA A 14 -26.63 -31.27 -43.35
CA ALA A 14 -26.30 -30.98 -41.97
C ALA A 14 -24.93 -31.62 -41.66
N SER A 15 -23.88 -30.79 -41.59
CA SER A 15 -22.57 -31.20 -41.16
C SER A 15 -22.61 -31.32 -39.63
N GLY A 16 -22.42 -32.52 -39.11
CA GLY A 16 -22.27 -32.78 -37.69
C GLY A 16 -20.86 -32.45 -37.23
N PHE A 17 -20.70 -32.06 -35.96
CA PHE A 17 -19.39 -31.84 -35.35
C PHE A 17 -18.59 -33.13 -35.24
N THR A 18 -17.30 -33.05 -35.52
CA THR A 18 -16.40 -34.18 -35.35
C THR A 18 -15.95 -34.29 -33.88
N LEU A 19 -15.65 -35.51 -33.43
CA LEU A 19 -15.16 -35.73 -32.07
C LEU A 19 -13.90 -34.91 -31.77
N ILE A 20 -13.00 -34.77 -32.74
CA ILE A 20 -11.76 -34.02 -32.58
C ILE A 20 -12.01 -32.52 -32.41
N GLU A 21 -13.01 -31.99 -33.10
CA GLU A 21 -13.41 -30.57 -33.00
C GLU A 21 -13.93 -30.24 -31.60
N VAL A 22 -14.72 -31.13 -31.00
CA VAL A 22 -15.21 -30.99 -29.61
C VAL A 22 -14.04 -31.09 -28.61
N LEU A 23 -13.11 -32.01 -28.82
CA LEU A 23 -11.91 -32.12 -27.99
C LEU A 23 -11.05 -30.88 -28.08
N LEU A 24 -10.81 -30.36 -29.29
CA LEU A 24 -10.02 -29.13 -29.48
C LEU A 24 -10.69 -27.93 -28.82
N ALA A 25 -12.00 -27.77 -29.01
CA ALA A 25 -12.78 -26.71 -28.38
C ALA A 25 -12.69 -26.80 -26.84
N PHE A 26 -12.75 -28.01 -26.28
CA PHE A 26 -12.61 -28.22 -24.83
C PHE A 26 -11.20 -27.84 -24.32
N VAL A 27 -10.16 -28.19 -25.06
CA VAL A 27 -8.77 -27.81 -24.71
C VAL A 27 -8.62 -26.29 -24.72
N VAL A 28 -9.09 -25.61 -25.78
CA VAL A 28 -9.02 -24.15 -25.87
C VAL A 28 -9.83 -23.49 -24.76
N PHE A 29 -11.00 -24.03 -24.44
CA PHE A 29 -11.83 -23.57 -23.32
C PHE A 29 -11.10 -23.71 -21.98
N ALA A 30 -10.51 -24.89 -21.71
CA ALA A 30 -9.80 -25.16 -20.46
C ALA A 30 -8.59 -24.22 -20.27
N LEU A 31 -7.82 -23.98 -21.34
CA LEU A 31 -6.70 -23.03 -21.32
C LEU A 31 -7.18 -21.60 -21.05
N SER A 32 -8.23 -21.16 -21.73
CA SER A 32 -8.80 -19.83 -21.53
C SER A 32 -9.34 -19.65 -20.11
N PHE A 33 -10.02 -20.66 -19.58
CA PHE A 33 -10.54 -20.65 -18.22
C PHE A 33 -9.42 -20.60 -17.16
N SER A 34 -8.32 -21.32 -17.40
CA SER A 34 -7.14 -21.27 -16.52
C SER A 34 -6.55 -19.87 -16.38
N VAL A 35 -6.41 -19.17 -17.52
CA VAL A 35 -5.91 -17.77 -17.53
C VAL A 35 -6.85 -16.84 -16.77
N VAL A 36 -8.16 -16.97 -16.97
CA VAL A 36 -9.14 -16.16 -16.24
C VAL A 36 -9.05 -16.39 -14.73
N MET A 37 -8.93 -17.65 -14.30
CA MET A 37 -8.78 -17.98 -12.88
C MET A 37 -7.51 -17.41 -12.28
N GLU A 38 -6.40 -17.41 -13.01
CA GLU A 38 -5.13 -16.80 -12.58
C GLU A 38 -5.27 -15.29 -12.38
N ILE A 39 -5.93 -14.58 -13.29
CA ILE A 39 -6.18 -13.14 -13.19
C ILE A 39 -7.04 -12.82 -11.95
N ILE A 40 -8.11 -13.58 -11.73
CA ILE A 40 -8.99 -13.37 -10.56
C ILE A 40 -8.21 -13.61 -9.25
N ALA A 41 -7.44 -14.69 -9.16
CA ALA A 41 -6.63 -15.00 -7.99
C ALA A 41 -5.56 -13.92 -7.72
N GLY A 42 -4.96 -13.38 -8.78
CA GLY A 42 -4.02 -12.25 -8.69
C GLY A 42 -4.68 -10.97 -8.18
N SER A 43 -5.86 -10.65 -8.70
CA SER A 43 -6.63 -9.48 -8.27
C SER A 43 -7.03 -9.55 -6.80
N MET A 44 -7.45 -10.71 -6.30
CA MET A 44 -7.78 -10.89 -4.88
C MET A 44 -6.57 -10.66 -3.97
N ARG A 45 -5.41 -11.20 -4.31
CA ARG A 45 -4.17 -10.97 -3.55
C ARG A 45 -3.79 -9.50 -3.49
N ASN A 46 -3.91 -8.79 -4.60
CA ASN A 46 -3.62 -7.35 -4.66
C ASN A 46 -4.59 -6.53 -3.81
N THR A 47 -5.87 -6.90 -3.79
CA THR A 47 -6.89 -6.22 -2.96
C THR A 47 -6.59 -6.37 -1.47
N VAL A 48 -6.19 -7.56 -1.02
CA VAL A 48 -5.82 -7.78 0.39
C VAL A 48 -4.61 -6.93 0.78
N ARG A 49 -3.58 -6.89 -0.07
CA ARG A 49 -2.40 -6.03 0.17
C ARG A 49 -2.77 -4.55 0.21
N ALA A 50 -3.55 -4.07 -0.75
CA ALA A 50 -3.99 -2.67 -0.79
C ALA A 50 -4.74 -2.27 0.49
N ARG A 51 -5.59 -3.16 1.02
CA ARG A 51 -6.29 -2.94 2.29
C ARG A 51 -5.32 -2.82 3.46
N GLN A 52 -4.32 -3.70 3.56
CA GLN A 52 -3.30 -3.62 4.62
C GLN A 52 -2.54 -2.29 4.59
N TYR A 53 -2.09 -1.84 3.42
CA TYR A 53 -1.43 -0.54 3.28
C TYR A 53 -2.33 0.63 3.65
N THR A 54 -3.62 0.55 3.35
CA THR A 54 -4.58 1.58 3.77
C THR A 54 -4.72 1.64 5.29
N GLU A 55 -4.81 0.49 5.95
CA GLU A 55 -4.87 0.41 7.42
C GLU A 55 -3.58 0.95 8.06
N VAL A 56 -2.41 0.58 7.54
CA VAL A 56 -1.11 1.11 7.96
C VAL A 56 -1.06 2.64 7.84
N ALA A 57 -1.52 3.18 6.70
CA ALA A 57 -1.54 4.63 6.47
C ALA A 57 -2.46 5.36 7.45
N LEU A 58 -3.64 4.80 7.76
CA LEU A 58 -4.58 5.39 8.71
C LEU A 58 -4.03 5.38 10.13
N ILE A 59 -3.39 4.28 10.56
CA ILE A 59 -2.75 4.20 11.89
C ILE A 59 -1.61 5.22 11.95
N THR A 60 -0.74 5.26 10.95
CA THR A 60 0.38 6.19 10.87
C THR A 60 -0.12 7.64 10.97
N GLN A 61 -1.13 8.00 10.18
CA GLN A 61 -1.72 9.34 10.23
C GLN A 61 -2.28 9.65 11.62
N SER A 62 -3.05 8.74 12.19
CA SER A 62 -3.64 8.92 13.52
C SER A 62 -2.60 9.14 14.62
N VAL A 63 -1.47 8.42 14.57
CA VAL A 63 -0.39 8.59 15.55
C VAL A 63 0.38 9.87 15.29
N MET A 64 0.69 10.18 14.02
CA MET A 64 1.39 11.41 13.63
C MET A 64 0.61 12.68 13.97
N ASP A 65 -0.72 12.65 13.91
CA ASP A 65 -1.58 13.78 14.31
C ASP A 65 -1.57 14.02 15.83
N ARG A 66 -1.24 13.00 16.63
CA ARG A 66 -1.11 13.12 18.08
C ARG A 66 0.22 13.74 18.51
N VAL A 67 1.22 13.77 17.61
CA VAL A 67 2.54 14.36 17.88
C VAL A 67 2.43 15.89 17.94
N GLY A 68 2.68 16.45 19.11
CA GLY A 68 2.47 17.85 19.43
C GLY A 68 1.15 18.13 20.17
N LEU A 69 0.29 17.12 20.32
CA LEU A 69 -0.92 17.17 21.14
C LEU A 69 -0.74 16.30 22.41
N ASP A 70 -0.94 15.00 22.24
CA ASP A 70 -0.80 14.02 23.35
C ASP A 70 0.65 13.54 23.52
N ILE A 71 1.41 13.44 22.42
CA ILE A 71 2.81 13.06 22.39
C ILE A 71 3.64 14.34 22.35
N PRO A 72 4.43 14.66 23.40
CA PRO A 72 5.20 15.91 23.43
C PRO A 72 6.20 15.97 22.26
N LEU A 73 6.19 17.08 21.53
CA LEU A 73 7.11 17.31 20.42
C LEU A 73 8.43 17.85 20.95
N LYS A 74 9.24 16.96 21.54
CA LYS A 74 10.57 17.25 22.11
C LYS A 74 11.57 16.18 21.70
N ALA A 75 12.82 16.57 21.51
CA ALA A 75 13.91 15.63 21.24
C ALA A 75 14.05 14.60 22.38
N GLY A 76 14.30 13.35 22.02
CA GLY A 76 14.45 12.23 22.96
C GLY A 76 13.13 11.60 23.41
N VAL A 77 11.99 12.10 22.97
CA VAL A 77 10.69 11.47 23.26
C VAL A 77 10.53 10.24 22.38
N SER A 78 10.08 9.14 22.98
CA SER A 78 9.67 7.93 22.31
C SER A 78 8.27 7.51 22.77
N ALA A 79 7.51 6.93 21.88
CA ALA A 79 6.20 6.36 22.16
C ALA A 79 6.04 5.06 21.39
N ASN A 80 5.29 4.14 21.91
CA ASN A 80 4.95 2.90 21.23
C ASN A 80 3.51 2.51 21.53
N GLY A 81 2.99 1.57 20.76
CA GLY A 81 1.65 1.07 20.97
C GLY A 81 1.26 -0.04 20.01
N GLU A 82 0.04 -0.51 20.20
CA GLU A 82 -0.55 -1.58 19.40
C GLU A 82 -1.94 -1.16 18.92
N SER A 83 -2.27 -1.58 17.69
CA SER A 83 -3.59 -1.39 17.10
C SER A 83 -3.97 -2.65 16.32
N GLY A 84 -4.73 -3.55 16.96
CA GLY A 84 -5.05 -4.86 16.41
C GLY A 84 -3.80 -5.72 16.23
N VAL A 85 -3.48 -6.05 14.98
CA VAL A 85 -2.28 -6.84 14.62
C VAL A 85 -1.04 -5.99 14.33
N TYR A 86 -1.18 -4.67 14.41
CA TYR A 86 -0.12 -3.70 14.12
C TYR A 86 0.53 -3.25 15.41
N ARG A 87 1.86 -3.32 15.47
CA ARG A 87 2.70 -2.71 16.51
C ARG A 87 3.42 -1.52 15.90
N TRP A 88 3.58 -0.46 16.64
CA TRP A 88 4.26 0.73 16.17
C TRP A 88 5.16 1.33 17.25
N ASP A 89 6.25 1.90 16.78
CA ASP A 89 7.24 2.64 17.57
C ASP A 89 7.44 4.01 16.92
N LEU A 90 7.49 5.04 17.76
CA LEU A 90 7.73 6.42 17.35
C LEU A 90 8.91 6.97 18.12
N GLN A 91 9.81 7.65 17.42
CA GLN A 91 10.96 8.31 18.01
C GLN A 91 11.08 9.73 17.47
N ILE A 92 11.39 10.68 18.37
CA ILE A 92 11.61 12.07 18.03
C ILE A 92 13.05 12.42 18.32
N SER A 93 13.80 12.87 17.32
CA SER A 93 15.19 13.25 17.41
C SER A 93 15.42 14.66 16.83
N PRO A 94 16.49 15.34 17.21
CA PRO A 94 16.88 16.55 16.49
C PRO A 94 17.14 16.23 15.02
N PHE A 95 16.63 17.05 14.12
CA PHE A 95 16.90 16.86 12.70
C PHE A 95 18.36 17.20 12.42
N ALA A 96 19.17 16.17 12.17
CA ALA A 96 20.51 16.30 11.62
C ALA A 96 20.41 16.33 10.11
N GLY A 97 20.28 17.50 9.53
CA GLY A 97 20.32 17.64 8.06
C GLY A 97 21.57 16.97 7.50
N ALA A 98 21.42 16.22 6.44
CA ALA A 98 22.47 15.37 5.84
C ALA A 98 23.75 16.14 5.43
N ALA A 99 23.81 17.44 5.55
CA ALA A 99 24.91 18.25 5.08
C ALA A 99 25.60 19.15 6.13
N ASP A 100 24.95 19.53 7.25
CA ASP A 100 25.58 20.51 8.16
C ASP A 100 24.87 20.61 9.51
N THR A 101 25.41 19.89 10.50
CA THR A 101 25.01 20.07 11.91
C THR A 101 25.28 21.54 12.36
N ALA A 102 26.29 22.18 11.79
CA ALA A 102 26.61 23.59 12.07
C ALA A 102 25.53 24.55 11.53
N ARG A 103 24.92 24.25 10.38
CA ARG A 103 23.90 25.08 9.77
C ARG A 103 22.54 24.97 10.44
N SER A 104 22.22 23.82 11.01
CA SER A 104 21.01 23.64 11.82
C SER A 104 21.09 24.41 13.14
N VAL A 105 22.26 24.44 13.78
CA VAL A 105 22.53 25.24 14.99
C VAL A 105 22.48 26.74 14.70
N GLU A 106 23.05 27.17 13.58
CA GLU A 106 23.02 28.57 13.15
C GLU A 106 21.58 29.05 12.83
N LEU A 107 20.78 28.20 12.21
CA LEU A 107 19.35 28.47 11.95
C LEU A 107 18.56 28.57 13.27
N GLU A 108 18.84 27.70 14.23
CA GLU A 108 18.22 27.70 15.55
C GLU A 108 18.54 29.01 16.30
N GLU A 109 19.80 29.41 16.30
CA GLU A 109 20.23 30.67 16.94
C GLU A 109 19.64 31.93 16.26
N LEU A 110 19.51 31.91 14.94
CA LEU A 110 19.00 33.07 14.19
C LEU A 110 17.47 33.19 14.20
N THR A 111 16.77 32.06 14.20
CA THR A 111 15.31 32.01 14.03
C THR A 111 14.54 31.59 15.28
N GLY A 112 15.22 30.99 16.27
CA GLY A 112 14.58 30.35 17.41
C GLY A 112 13.70 29.16 17.02
N ILE A 113 13.98 28.53 15.88
CA ILE A 113 13.21 27.38 15.39
C ILE A 113 14.06 26.13 15.49
N ASN A 114 13.58 25.15 16.22
CA ASN A 114 14.14 23.80 16.28
C ASN A 114 13.44 22.89 15.29
N LEU A 115 14.23 22.19 14.48
CA LEU A 115 13.76 21.16 13.58
C LEU A 115 13.89 19.79 14.26
N LEU A 116 12.79 19.07 14.37
CA LEU A 116 12.72 17.73 14.91
C LEU A 116 12.31 16.76 13.84
N GLU A 117 13.02 15.64 13.77
CA GLU A 117 12.64 14.50 12.94
C GLU A 117 11.79 13.55 13.79
N VAL A 118 10.62 13.24 13.29
CA VAL A 118 9.73 12.23 13.85
C VAL A 118 9.81 11.00 12.99
N GLU A 119 10.38 9.95 13.51
CA GLU A 119 10.47 8.63 12.89
C GLU A 119 9.38 7.72 13.46
N PHE A 120 8.65 7.04 12.59
CA PHE A 120 7.59 6.12 12.94
C PHE A 120 7.80 4.81 12.20
N VAL A 121 7.87 3.72 12.94
CA VAL A 121 8.01 2.36 12.41
C VAL A 121 6.77 1.59 12.80
N ILE A 122 6.14 0.94 11.82
CA ILE A 122 4.99 0.07 12.05
C ILE A 122 5.30 -1.33 11.55
N THR A 123 4.98 -2.34 12.36
CA THR A 123 5.22 -3.75 12.08
C THR A 123 3.93 -4.54 12.18
N TRP A 124 3.74 -5.51 11.29
CA TRP A 124 2.58 -6.40 11.29
C TRP A 124 2.93 -7.78 10.72
N GLY A 125 2.11 -8.77 11.03
CA GLY A 125 2.33 -10.17 10.65
C GLY A 125 3.09 -10.96 11.71
N ASP A 126 3.21 -12.26 11.47
CA ASP A 126 3.88 -13.19 12.36
C ASP A 126 5.22 -13.63 11.77
N SER A 127 6.20 -13.88 12.63
CA SER A 127 7.46 -14.49 12.21
C SER A 127 7.21 -15.88 11.57
N PRO A 128 7.77 -16.19 10.37
CA PRO A 128 8.82 -15.48 9.61
C PRO A 128 8.30 -14.47 8.57
N HIS A 129 7.03 -14.09 8.58
CA HIS A 129 6.40 -13.20 7.59
C HIS A 129 6.07 -11.83 8.18
N GLU A 130 6.93 -11.32 9.06
CA GLU A 130 6.80 -9.98 9.61
C GLU A 130 7.12 -8.93 8.52
N HIS A 131 6.24 -7.95 8.41
CA HIS A 131 6.39 -6.79 7.53
C HIS A 131 6.60 -5.55 8.37
N SER A 132 7.42 -4.61 7.89
CA SER A 132 7.60 -3.32 8.54
C SER A 132 7.68 -2.21 7.50
N ASP A 133 7.06 -1.08 7.82
CA ASP A 133 7.20 0.16 7.07
C ASP A 133 7.69 1.27 8.00
N ARG A 134 8.46 2.20 7.42
CA ARG A 134 9.05 3.34 8.12
C ARG A 134 8.59 4.62 7.46
N PHE A 135 8.15 5.55 8.30
CA PHE A 135 7.73 6.89 7.90
C PHE A 135 8.54 7.91 8.69
N SER A 136 8.98 8.96 8.03
CA SER A 136 9.63 10.09 8.71
C SER A 136 9.03 11.40 8.26
N THR A 137 8.99 12.35 9.16
CA THR A 137 8.57 13.73 8.89
C THR A 137 9.38 14.69 9.72
N ILE A 138 9.55 15.92 9.23
CA ILE A 138 10.23 16.98 9.96
C ILE A 138 9.17 17.95 10.49
N LYS A 139 9.21 18.23 11.77
CA LYS A 139 8.38 19.23 12.43
C LYS A 139 9.23 20.37 12.98
N ALA A 140 8.78 21.59 12.78
CA ALA A 140 9.41 22.79 13.31
C ALA A 140 8.71 23.17 14.62
N VAL A 141 9.49 23.47 15.67
CA VAL A 141 9.01 24.01 16.95
C VAL A 141 9.75 25.29 17.24
N LEU A 142 9.06 26.27 17.82
CA LEU A 142 9.73 27.42 18.40
C LEU A 142 10.54 26.96 19.62
N ALA A 143 11.81 27.35 19.67
CA ALA A 143 12.62 27.15 20.84
C ALA A 143 11.94 27.83 22.03
N ASP A 144 11.67 27.09 23.09
CA ASP A 144 11.10 27.67 24.29
C ASP A 144 12.19 28.53 24.97
N PRO A 145 12.04 29.85 25.03
CA PRO A 145 13.02 30.71 25.65
C PRO A 145 13.13 30.51 27.19
N ALA A 146 12.25 29.65 27.76
CA ALA A 146 12.16 29.35 29.17
C ALA A 146 12.80 27.99 29.59
N GLY A 147 13.61 27.40 28.71
CA GLY A 147 14.37 26.17 29.02
C GLY A 147 15.54 26.38 30.01
N THR A 148 15.38 27.24 31.00
CA THR A 148 16.32 27.40 32.10
C THR A 148 15.67 26.88 33.37
N GLY A 149 15.94 25.66 33.70
CA GLY A 149 16.05 25.17 35.08
C GLY A 149 14.76 24.91 35.86
N ALA A 150 14.49 23.67 36.11
CA ALA A 150 14.23 23.16 37.47
C ALA A 150 14.50 21.64 37.46
#